data_6730f01ab20bc123167c0f49de8f6b8c
#
_entry.id   6730f01ab20bc123167c0f49de8f6b8c
#
_cell.length_a   1.000
_cell.length_b   1.000
_cell.length_c   1.000
_cell.angle_alpha   90.00
_cell.angle_beta   90.00
_cell.angle_gamma   90.00
#
_symmetry.space_group_name_H-M   'P 1'
#
loop_
_entity.id
_entity.type
_entity.pdbx_description
1 polymer ?
#
loop_
_entity_poly.entity_id
_entity_poly.type
_entity_poly.pdbx_seq_one_letter_code
_entity_poly.pdbx_strand_id
1 'polypeptide(L)'
;MKKYLVISGIDGSGKTSVINALKEELERQGHSTQYIWMRFNHYSVKVMNALARVLKLSVPVHNDFGDVWEHRLYKSPLFCKIYVWCSYIDNRIARRKALKLDADFIICDRWVNDTLIDLGAECRIPVILGSKWYNRFKKILPKNTEQYVIVRGRKDIVDCRVEN
;
A
#
# COMPACT_ATOMS: atom_id res chain seq x y z
N MET A 1 17.85 16.38 -7.80
CA MET A 1 17.98 15.22 -6.85
C MET A 1 16.62 14.54 -6.77
N LYS A 2 16.49 13.26 -7.16
CA LYS A 2 15.23 12.52 -7.22
C LYS A 2 14.57 12.41 -5.84
N LYS A 3 13.31 12.79 -5.75
CA LYS A 3 12.49 12.68 -4.54
C LYS A 3 11.36 11.66 -4.73
N TYR A 4 11.01 10.97 -3.65
CA TYR A 4 9.90 9.99 -3.63
C TYR A 4 8.83 10.50 -2.67
N LEU A 5 7.60 10.68 -3.19
CA LEU A 5 6.45 11.15 -2.42
C LEU A 5 5.46 10.00 -2.29
N VAL A 6 5.36 9.42 -1.11
CA VAL A 6 4.41 8.32 -0.83
C VAL A 6 3.13 8.92 -0.28
N ILE A 7 2.01 8.66 -0.94
CA ILE A 7 0.70 9.16 -0.54
C ILE A 7 -0.17 7.98 -0.14
N SER A 8 -0.51 7.90 1.13
CA SER A 8 -1.35 6.86 1.74
C SER A 8 -2.68 7.44 2.22
N GLY A 9 -3.65 6.60 2.49
CA GLY A 9 -4.96 6.96 3.05
C GLY A 9 -6.03 5.95 2.70
N ILE A 10 -7.17 6.03 3.37
CA ILE A 10 -8.31 5.12 3.15
C ILE A 10 -8.94 5.32 1.76
N ASP A 11 -9.71 4.35 1.30
CA ASP A 11 -10.43 4.48 0.04
C ASP A 11 -11.52 5.55 0.17
N GLY A 12 -11.65 6.39 -0.86
CA GLY A 12 -12.54 7.55 -0.83
C GLY A 12 -11.99 8.79 -0.13
N SER A 13 -10.75 8.77 0.42
CA SER A 13 -10.15 9.94 1.09
C SER A 13 -9.69 11.06 0.14
N GLY A 14 -9.86 10.90 -1.19
CA GLY A 14 -9.43 11.90 -2.16
C GLY A 14 -7.97 11.80 -2.59
N LYS A 15 -7.28 10.67 -2.32
CA LYS A 15 -5.87 10.46 -2.72
C LYS A 15 -5.59 10.79 -4.18
N THR A 16 -6.42 10.27 -5.08
CA THR A 16 -6.25 10.48 -6.52
C THR A 16 -6.32 11.97 -6.89
N SER A 17 -7.26 12.71 -6.29
CA SER A 17 -7.39 14.15 -6.52
C SER A 17 -6.15 14.91 -6.03
N VAL A 18 -5.65 14.56 -4.85
CA VAL A 18 -4.42 15.15 -4.28
C VAL A 18 -3.19 14.81 -5.15
N ILE A 19 -3.07 13.55 -5.60
CA ILE A 19 -1.97 13.12 -6.47
C ILE A 19 -1.98 13.90 -7.78
N ASN A 20 -3.15 14.06 -8.41
CA ASN A 20 -3.28 14.79 -9.66
C ASN A 20 -2.94 16.28 -9.48
N ALA A 21 -3.48 16.94 -8.46
CA ALA A 21 -3.19 18.33 -8.18
C ALA A 21 -1.69 18.55 -7.86
N LEU A 22 -1.08 17.64 -7.09
CA LEU A 22 0.34 17.68 -6.78
C LEU A 22 1.20 17.53 -8.05
N LYS A 23 0.82 16.61 -8.93
CA LYS A 23 1.50 16.38 -10.21
C LYS A 23 1.44 17.64 -11.07
N GLU A 24 0.26 18.21 -11.27
CA GLU A 24 0.06 19.44 -12.06
C GLU A 24 0.89 20.60 -11.50
N GLU A 25 0.91 20.78 -10.18
CA GLU A 25 1.66 21.86 -9.55
C GLU A 25 3.18 21.69 -9.70
N LEU A 26 3.70 20.47 -9.54
CA LEU A 26 5.12 20.18 -9.74
C LEU A 26 5.54 20.40 -11.21
N GLU A 27 4.71 19.97 -12.16
CA GLU A 27 4.95 20.16 -13.59
C GLU A 27 4.88 21.64 -13.98
N ARG A 28 3.97 22.42 -13.38
CA ARG A 28 3.88 23.88 -13.53
C ARG A 28 5.16 24.59 -13.03
N GLN A 29 5.80 24.04 -12.00
CA GLN A 29 7.08 24.53 -11.48
C GLN A 29 8.31 24.07 -12.33
N GLY A 30 8.08 23.32 -13.41
CA GLY A 30 9.12 22.85 -14.32
C GLY A 30 9.81 21.56 -13.89
N HIS A 31 9.22 20.82 -12.94
CA HIS A 31 9.73 19.52 -12.50
C HIS A 31 9.12 18.37 -13.31
N SER A 32 9.93 17.38 -13.62
CA SER A 32 9.45 16.12 -14.19
C SER A 32 8.83 15.23 -13.12
N THR A 33 7.67 14.63 -13.43
CA THR A 33 6.96 13.74 -12.49
C THR A 33 6.69 12.38 -13.12
N GLN A 34 6.72 11.34 -12.29
CA GLN A 34 6.23 10.00 -12.67
C GLN A 34 5.41 9.41 -11.52
N TYR A 35 4.31 8.75 -11.90
CA TYR A 35 3.39 8.07 -10.98
C TYR A 35 3.64 6.56 -10.99
N ILE A 36 3.61 5.95 -9.82
CA ILE A 36 3.64 4.50 -9.67
C ILE A 36 2.70 4.04 -8.56
N TRP A 37 1.83 3.08 -8.90
CA TRP A 37 0.98 2.43 -7.92
C TRP A 37 1.71 1.27 -7.25
N MET A 38 1.88 1.34 -5.92
CA MET A 38 2.76 0.42 -5.18
C MET A 38 2.00 -0.70 -4.45
N ARG A 39 0.67 -0.56 -4.22
CA ARG A 39 -0.09 -1.52 -3.39
C ARG A 39 -0.20 -2.89 -4.03
N PHE A 40 -0.37 -3.15 -5.21
CA PHE A 40 -0.60 -4.48 -5.79
C PHE A 40 0.53 -4.97 -6.72
N ASN A 41 1.73 -4.42 -6.56
CA ASN A 41 2.92 -4.91 -7.25
C ASN A 41 3.45 -6.23 -6.64
N HIS A 42 2.51 -7.12 -6.26
CA HIS A 42 2.79 -8.36 -5.58
C HIS A 42 2.96 -9.49 -6.61
N TYR A 43 4.11 -10.13 -6.61
CA TYR A 43 4.36 -11.34 -7.38
C TYR A 43 4.16 -12.58 -6.51
N SER A 44 4.94 -12.69 -5.43
CA SER A 44 4.89 -13.84 -4.52
C SER A 44 3.61 -13.84 -3.67
N VAL A 45 3.11 -12.68 -3.26
CA VAL A 45 1.84 -12.57 -2.50
C VAL A 45 0.64 -13.03 -3.31
N LYS A 46 0.59 -12.84 -4.63
CA LYS A 46 -0.48 -13.41 -5.47
C LYS A 46 -0.55 -14.94 -5.38
N VAL A 47 0.61 -15.58 -5.43
CA VAL A 47 0.70 -17.05 -5.28
C VAL A 47 0.25 -17.46 -3.87
N MET A 48 0.69 -16.72 -2.85
CA MET A 48 0.29 -16.98 -1.47
C MET A 48 -1.21 -16.80 -1.25
N ASN A 49 -1.83 -15.79 -1.88
CA ASN A 49 -3.29 -15.60 -1.81
C ASN A 49 -4.05 -16.76 -2.47
N ALA A 50 -3.58 -17.25 -3.62
CA ALA A 50 -4.16 -18.44 -4.23
C ALA A 50 -4.03 -19.67 -3.32
N LEU A 51 -2.86 -19.87 -2.71
CA LEU A 51 -2.64 -20.96 -1.76
C LEU A 51 -3.49 -20.80 -0.49
N ALA A 52 -3.67 -19.57 0.02
CA ALA A 52 -4.54 -19.30 1.16
C ALA A 52 -6.00 -19.68 0.89
N ARG A 53 -6.49 -19.53 -0.35
CA ARG A 53 -7.84 -19.99 -0.75
C ARG A 53 -7.92 -21.51 -0.72
N VAL A 54 -6.94 -22.21 -1.28
CA VAL A 54 -6.89 -23.68 -1.26
C VAL A 54 -6.85 -24.23 0.16
N LEU A 55 -6.06 -23.59 1.04
CA LEU A 55 -5.93 -23.95 2.46
C LEU A 55 -7.10 -23.47 3.35
N LYS A 56 -8.14 -22.88 2.75
CA LYS A 56 -9.30 -22.32 3.48
C LYS A 56 -8.92 -21.25 4.51
N LEU A 57 -7.80 -20.59 4.30
CA LEU A 57 -7.37 -19.42 5.07
C LEU A 57 -7.91 -18.10 4.49
N SER A 58 -8.68 -18.17 3.41
CA SER A 58 -9.42 -17.05 2.83
C SER A 58 -10.87 -17.48 2.62
N VAL A 59 -11.79 -16.59 2.94
CA VAL A 59 -13.22 -16.81 2.74
C VAL A 59 -13.81 -15.72 1.85
N PRO A 60 -14.73 -16.05 0.93
CA PRO A 60 -15.44 -15.03 0.19
C PRO A 60 -16.38 -14.30 1.15
N VAL A 61 -16.42 -12.98 1.07
CA VAL A 61 -17.35 -12.12 1.80
C VAL A 61 -18.03 -11.20 0.80
N HIS A 62 -19.34 -11.19 0.84
CA HIS A 62 -20.14 -10.25 0.06
C HIS A 62 -20.31 -8.96 0.85
N ASN A 63 -20.02 -7.83 0.26
CA ASN A 63 -20.26 -6.51 0.83
C ASN A 63 -20.87 -5.57 -0.22
N ASP A 64 -21.22 -4.36 0.17
CA ASP A 64 -21.85 -3.34 -0.70
C ASP A 64 -21.02 -3.00 -1.96
N PHE A 65 -19.75 -3.38 -2.00
CA PHE A 65 -18.82 -3.16 -3.12
C PHE A 65 -18.58 -4.42 -3.97
N GLY A 66 -19.29 -5.52 -3.68
CA GLY A 66 -19.17 -6.81 -4.37
C GLY A 66 -18.48 -7.90 -3.57
N ASP A 67 -18.10 -8.98 -4.26
CA ASP A 67 -17.42 -10.12 -3.64
C ASP A 67 -15.95 -9.83 -3.43
N VAL A 68 -15.52 -9.88 -2.17
CA VAL A 68 -14.11 -9.74 -1.78
C VAL A 68 -13.64 -10.95 -0.99
N TRP A 69 -12.34 -11.20 -1.00
CA TRP A 69 -11.74 -12.26 -0.19
C TRP A 69 -11.23 -11.69 1.13
N GLU A 70 -11.81 -12.14 2.24
CA GLU A 70 -11.27 -11.90 3.58
C GLU A 70 -10.18 -12.93 3.88
N HIS A 71 -8.96 -12.45 4.10
CA HIS A 71 -7.83 -13.29 4.44
C HIS A 71 -7.74 -13.47 5.96
N ARG A 72 -7.87 -14.72 6.44
CA ARG A 72 -7.78 -15.10 7.86
C ARG A 72 -6.47 -15.82 8.14
N LEU A 73 -5.36 -15.21 7.71
CA LEU A 73 -4.02 -15.81 7.75
C LEU A 73 -3.57 -16.11 9.18
N TYR A 74 -4.07 -15.36 10.15
CA TYR A 74 -3.80 -15.56 11.59
C TYR A 74 -4.12 -16.98 12.07
N LYS A 75 -4.93 -17.77 11.36
CA LYS A 75 -5.21 -19.17 11.68
C LYS A 75 -4.00 -20.09 11.51
N SER A 76 -2.99 -19.68 10.76
CA SER A 76 -1.76 -20.42 10.54
C SER A 76 -0.53 -19.52 10.77
N PRO A 77 0.11 -19.59 11.96
CA PRO A 77 1.28 -18.78 12.27
C PRO A 77 2.45 -19.00 11.30
N LEU A 78 2.61 -20.22 10.79
CA LEU A 78 3.63 -20.53 9.79
C LEU A 78 3.34 -19.83 8.47
N PHE A 79 2.08 -19.88 8.04
CA PHE A 79 1.64 -19.21 6.81
C PHE A 79 1.84 -17.69 6.92
N CYS A 80 1.48 -17.08 8.07
CA CYS A 80 1.73 -15.66 8.33
C CYS A 80 3.21 -15.31 8.19
N LYS A 81 4.11 -16.10 8.77
CA LYS A 81 5.56 -15.84 8.67
C LYS A 81 6.03 -15.84 7.21
N ILE A 82 5.61 -16.84 6.43
CA ILE A 82 5.94 -16.94 5.00
C ILE A 82 5.35 -15.75 4.23
N TYR A 83 4.09 -15.41 4.50
CA TYR A 83 3.39 -14.31 3.85
C TYR A 83 4.07 -12.96 4.10
N VAL A 84 4.52 -12.69 5.33
CA VAL A 84 5.29 -11.48 5.67
C VAL A 84 6.62 -11.43 4.92
N TRP A 85 7.32 -12.57 4.79
CA TRP A 85 8.55 -12.66 4.00
C TRP A 85 8.29 -12.41 2.50
N CYS A 86 7.26 -13.00 1.93
CA CYS A 86 6.84 -12.78 0.55
C CYS A 86 6.52 -11.29 0.31
N SER A 87 5.76 -10.69 1.21
CA SER A 87 5.44 -9.25 1.13
C SER A 87 6.69 -8.37 1.21
N TYR A 88 7.66 -8.75 2.03
CA TYR A 88 8.93 -8.04 2.12
C TYR A 88 9.73 -8.13 0.80
N ILE A 89 9.79 -9.31 0.18
CA ILE A 89 10.48 -9.51 -1.10
C ILE A 89 9.78 -8.69 -2.20
N ASP A 90 8.46 -8.75 -2.28
CA ASP A 90 7.68 -8.01 -3.27
C ASP A 90 7.89 -6.49 -3.14
N ASN A 91 7.94 -5.96 -1.91
CA ASN A 91 8.25 -4.55 -1.67
C ASN A 91 9.69 -4.18 -2.08
N ARG A 92 10.66 -5.09 -1.95
CA ARG A 92 12.02 -4.87 -2.48
C ARG A 92 12.05 -4.84 -4.00
N ILE A 93 11.24 -5.66 -4.65
CA ILE A 93 11.10 -5.63 -6.12
C ILE A 93 10.44 -4.32 -6.55
N ALA A 94 9.38 -3.89 -5.86
CA ALA A 94 8.72 -2.62 -6.10
C ALA A 94 9.68 -1.43 -5.96
N ARG A 95 10.55 -1.44 -4.92
CA ARG A 95 11.63 -0.45 -4.78
C ARG A 95 12.53 -0.40 -6.00
N ARG A 96 12.96 -1.56 -6.52
CA ARG A 96 13.83 -1.59 -7.71
C ARG A 96 13.15 -0.96 -8.93
N LYS A 97 11.84 -1.16 -9.07
CA LYS A 97 11.06 -0.50 -10.14
C LYS A 97 11.03 1.00 -9.95
N ALA A 98 10.70 1.48 -8.74
CA ALA A 98 10.66 2.90 -8.44
C ALA A 98 12.03 3.59 -8.67
N LEU A 99 13.12 2.92 -8.34
CA LEU A 99 14.48 3.46 -8.56
C LEU A 99 14.85 3.62 -10.05
N LYS A 100 14.23 2.80 -10.93
CA LYS A 100 14.46 2.86 -12.39
C LYS A 100 13.70 3.99 -13.08
N LEU A 101 12.66 4.52 -12.44
CA LEU A 101 11.92 5.65 -12.98
C LEU A 101 12.83 6.88 -13.03
N ASP A 102 12.76 7.62 -14.13
CA ASP A 102 13.60 8.81 -14.35
C ASP A 102 12.74 10.06 -14.38
N ALA A 103 12.64 10.71 -13.20
CA ALA A 103 11.97 11.98 -12.99
C ALA A 103 12.51 12.64 -11.72
N ASP A 104 12.26 13.95 -11.56
CA ASP A 104 12.62 14.68 -10.35
C ASP A 104 11.79 14.22 -9.15
N PHE A 105 10.49 13.97 -9.39
CA PHE A 105 9.56 13.48 -8.38
C PHE A 105 8.90 12.18 -8.82
N ILE A 106 9.01 11.16 -7.97
CA ILE A 106 8.30 9.89 -8.13
C ILE A 106 7.15 9.86 -7.12
N ILE A 107 5.93 9.94 -7.62
CA ILE A 107 4.72 9.92 -6.79
C ILE A 107 4.27 8.47 -6.65
N CYS A 108 4.38 7.95 -5.44
CA CYS A 108 4.04 6.57 -5.08
C CYS A 108 2.66 6.53 -4.41
N ASP A 109 1.68 5.93 -5.06
CA ASP A 109 0.37 5.70 -4.47
C ASP A 109 0.43 4.47 -3.56
N ARG A 110 0.38 4.71 -2.24
CA ARG A 110 0.59 3.74 -1.16
C ARG A 110 2.01 3.16 -1.19
N TRP A 111 2.42 2.42 -0.22
CA TRP A 111 3.62 1.58 -0.23
C TRP A 111 3.77 0.80 1.09
N VAL A 112 4.94 0.97 1.76
CA VAL A 112 5.37 0.18 2.93
C VAL A 112 4.38 0.27 4.09
N ASN A 113 3.88 1.45 4.43
CA ASN A 113 2.97 1.62 5.56
C ASN A 113 1.64 0.91 5.32
N ASP A 114 1.07 1.04 4.11
CA ASP A 114 -0.16 0.35 3.75
C ASP A 114 0.04 -1.17 3.79
N THR A 115 1.17 -1.68 3.25
CA THR A 115 1.50 -3.11 3.35
C THR A 115 1.59 -3.59 4.79
N LEU A 116 2.20 -2.81 5.69
CA LEU A 116 2.32 -3.18 7.10
C LEU A 116 0.98 -3.17 7.82
N ILE A 117 0.09 -2.23 7.49
CA ILE A 117 -1.27 -2.19 8.04
C ILE A 117 -2.06 -3.41 7.58
N ASP A 118 -2.02 -3.74 6.28
CA ASP A 118 -2.67 -4.92 5.73
C ASP A 118 -2.16 -6.21 6.40
N LEU A 119 -0.84 -6.38 6.53
CA LEU A 119 -0.22 -7.50 7.23
C LEU A 119 -0.62 -7.58 8.71
N GLY A 120 -0.69 -6.43 9.39
CA GLY A 120 -1.13 -6.33 10.78
C GLY A 120 -2.56 -6.82 10.96
N ALA A 121 -3.45 -6.48 10.04
CA ALA A 121 -4.85 -6.89 10.05
C ALA A 121 -5.01 -8.38 9.69
N GLU A 122 -4.43 -8.83 8.57
CA GLU A 122 -4.61 -10.21 8.07
C GLU A 122 -3.96 -11.27 8.94
N CYS A 123 -2.80 -10.95 9.54
CA CYS A 123 -2.07 -11.85 10.44
C CYS A 123 -2.38 -11.61 11.92
N ARG A 124 -3.22 -10.63 12.26
CA ARG A 124 -3.51 -10.19 13.64
C ARG A 124 -2.26 -9.91 14.46
N ILE A 125 -1.32 -9.16 13.88
CA ILE A 125 -0.10 -8.72 14.56
C ILE A 125 -0.32 -7.27 15.05
N PRO A 126 -0.83 -7.05 16.28
CA PRO A 126 -1.29 -5.73 16.73
C PRO A 126 -0.15 -4.69 16.86
N VAL A 127 1.09 -5.14 16.97
CA VAL A 127 2.27 -4.29 17.21
C VAL A 127 3.26 -4.37 16.03
N ILE A 128 2.76 -4.63 14.81
CA ILE A 128 3.66 -4.73 13.65
C ILE A 128 4.46 -3.43 13.43
N LEU A 129 3.87 -2.27 13.73
CA LEU A 129 4.51 -0.94 13.61
C LEU A 129 5.65 -0.70 14.60
N GLY A 130 5.77 -1.47 15.70
CA GLY A 130 6.89 -1.45 16.65
C GLY A 130 7.86 -2.62 16.50
N SER A 131 7.61 -3.51 15.55
CA SER A 131 8.35 -4.76 15.42
C SER A 131 9.67 -4.62 14.63
N LYS A 132 10.51 -5.68 14.71
CA LYS A 132 11.69 -5.81 13.85
C LYS A 132 11.33 -5.77 12.35
N TRP A 133 10.12 -6.18 11.98
CA TRP A 133 9.63 -6.12 10.62
C TRP A 133 9.40 -4.69 10.15
N TYR A 134 8.80 -3.83 10.99
CA TYR A 134 8.65 -2.42 10.68
C TYR A 134 10.00 -1.79 10.28
N ASN A 135 11.03 -2.01 11.08
CA ASN A 135 12.36 -1.48 10.81
C ASN A 135 12.97 -2.04 9.50
N ARG A 136 12.70 -3.31 9.17
CA ARG A 136 13.14 -3.92 7.91
C ARG A 136 12.40 -3.31 6.70
N PHE A 137 11.08 -3.17 6.79
CA PHE A 137 10.28 -2.58 5.73
C PHE A 137 10.60 -1.10 5.52
N LYS A 138 10.80 -0.33 6.60
CA LYS A 138 11.20 1.08 6.50
C LYS A 138 12.51 1.27 5.75
N LYS A 139 13.46 0.35 5.87
CA LYS A 139 14.73 0.37 5.13
C LYS A 139 14.57 0.10 3.62
N ILE A 140 13.40 -0.35 3.16
CA ILE A 140 13.12 -0.51 1.75
C ILE A 140 12.95 0.85 1.08
N LEU A 141 12.42 1.84 1.78
CA LEU A 141 12.20 3.17 1.23
C LEU A 141 13.54 3.82 0.81
N PRO A 142 13.58 4.49 -0.35
CA PRO A 142 14.74 5.32 -0.73
C PRO A 142 15.01 6.43 0.30
N LYS A 143 16.25 6.90 0.40
CA LYS A 143 16.65 7.90 1.40
C LYS A 143 15.87 9.22 1.33
N ASN A 144 15.49 9.64 0.13
CA ASN A 144 14.76 10.90 -0.11
C ASN A 144 13.26 10.65 -0.25
N THR A 145 12.69 9.82 0.63
CA THR A 145 11.26 9.51 0.64
C THR A 145 10.56 10.33 1.70
N GLU A 146 9.55 11.08 1.28
CA GLU A 146 8.59 11.76 2.13
C GLU A 146 7.28 10.97 2.10
N GLN A 147 6.61 10.84 3.24
CA GLN A 147 5.39 10.06 3.38
C GLN A 147 4.27 10.95 3.91
N TYR A 148 3.15 10.93 3.21
CA TYR A 148 1.95 11.70 3.54
C TYR A 148 0.78 10.76 3.72
N VAL A 149 -0.03 10.99 4.75
CA VAL A 149 -1.26 10.25 5.00
C VAL A 149 -2.43 11.21 4.90
N ILE A 150 -3.32 10.96 3.94
CA ILE A 150 -4.54 11.73 3.80
C ILE A 150 -5.57 11.15 4.77
N VAL A 151 -5.89 11.93 5.79
CA VAL A 151 -6.90 11.59 6.79
C VAL A 151 -8.16 12.40 6.50
N ARG A 152 -9.27 11.70 6.26
CA ARG A 152 -10.57 12.33 6.12
C ARG A 152 -11.52 11.71 7.14
N GLY A 153 -12.33 12.55 7.78
CA GLY A 153 -13.32 12.07 8.73
C GLY A 153 -14.39 11.20 8.03
N ARG A 154 -14.91 10.21 8.73
CA ARG A 154 -15.94 9.29 8.19
C ARG A 154 -17.19 10.03 7.70
N LYS A 155 -17.57 11.14 8.36
CA LYS A 155 -18.67 12.01 7.97
C LYS A 155 -18.45 12.64 6.59
N ASP A 156 -17.26 13.18 6.37
CA ASP A 156 -16.91 13.85 5.11
C ASP A 156 -16.92 12.90 3.91
N ILE A 157 -16.67 11.60 4.14
CA ILE A 157 -16.69 10.57 3.09
C ILE A 157 -18.13 10.23 2.70
N VAL A 158 -19.04 10.18 3.66
CA VAL A 158 -20.46 9.89 3.42
C VAL A 158 -21.12 11.05 2.68
N ASP A 159 -20.89 12.28 3.13
CA ASP A 159 -21.50 13.49 2.55
C ASP A 159 -21.06 13.70 1.09
N CYS A 160 -19.80 13.44 0.74
CA CYS A 160 -19.32 13.50 -0.66
C CYS A 160 -19.93 12.44 -1.59
N ARG A 161 -20.55 11.37 -1.07
CA ARG A 161 -21.19 10.33 -1.89
C ARG A 161 -22.66 10.61 -2.16
N VAL A 162 -23.27 11.51 -1.39
CA VAL A 162 -24.69 11.88 -1.53
C VAL A 162 -24.87 13.01 -2.57
N GLU A 163 -23.80 13.76 -2.89
CA GLU A 163 -23.84 14.88 -3.82
C GLU A 163 -23.49 14.52 -5.29
N ASN A 164 -23.24 13.25 -5.61
CA ASN A 164 -22.97 12.72 -6.95
C ASN A 164 -23.99 11.64 -7.33
#